data_a2634480d6f1e89b1c9d1910b781ebad
#
_entry.id   a2634480d6f1e89b1c9d1910b781ebad
#
_cell.length_a   1.000
_cell.length_b   1.000
_cell.length_c   1.000
_cell.angle_alpha   90.00
_cell.angle_beta   90.00
_cell.angle_gamma   90.00
#
_symmetry.space_group_name_H-M   'P 1'
#
loop_
_entity.id
_entity.type
_entity.pdbx_description
1 polymer ?
#
loop_
_entity_poly.entity_id
_entity_poly.type
_entity_poly.pdbx_seq_one_letter_code
_entity_poly.pdbx_strand_id
1 'polypeptide(L)'
;GGGGSGFTEAGGAGGTSKRVIDVTNTSSVSVTVGNPGGGTNYSGCGGNGNTSSFGSYCSASGGYGANCRQQHAGGIGGNGSGGNLNVYGGGGNGHGSYHSYGNHTAGASYFGGTQPSSNNQRNYAHRHQSHAAWGAGGNGTREGNRGARGREGVVVVYEYYGS
;
A
#
# COMPACT_ATOMS: atom_id res chain seq x y z
N GLY A 1 3.09 -1.31 0.92
CA GLY A 1 1.91 -1.04 0.07
C GLY A 1 1.78 -2.00 -1.10
N GLY A 2 0.65 -1.98 -1.75
CA GLY A 2 0.43 -2.72 -3.00
C GLY A 2 0.84 -1.94 -4.24
N GLY A 3 0.85 -2.61 -5.40
CA GLY A 3 1.05 -1.97 -6.69
C GLY A 3 -0.26 -1.81 -7.46
N GLY A 4 -0.29 -0.91 -8.44
CA GLY A 4 -1.36 -0.81 -9.43
C GLY A 4 -1.07 -1.66 -10.66
N SER A 5 -2.08 -1.99 -11.46
CA SER A 5 -1.88 -2.60 -12.78
C SER A 5 -1.77 -1.53 -13.86
N GLY A 6 -1.27 -1.92 -15.02
CA GLY A 6 -1.25 -1.01 -16.19
C GLY A 6 -2.61 -0.77 -16.81
N PHE A 7 -3.64 -1.53 -16.42
CA PHE A 7 -4.95 -1.41 -17.03
C PHE A 7 -5.86 -0.39 -16.37
N THR A 8 -5.99 -0.31 -15.12
CA THR A 8 -6.90 0.64 -14.49
C THR A 8 -7.10 0.35 -13.01
N GLU A 9 -6.79 -0.85 -12.57
CA GLU A 9 -7.03 -1.23 -11.19
C GLU A 9 -5.91 -0.71 -10.28
N ALA A 10 -6.27 -0.26 -9.12
CA ALA A 10 -5.35 0.29 -8.12
C ALA A 10 -5.01 -0.74 -7.04
N GLY A 11 -3.80 -0.66 -6.49
CA GLY A 11 -3.34 -1.52 -5.40
C GLY A 11 -3.93 -1.12 -4.04
N GLY A 12 -4.03 -2.09 -3.13
CA GLY A 12 -4.40 -1.88 -1.74
C GLY A 12 -3.26 -1.29 -0.91
N ALA A 13 -3.58 -0.63 0.17
CA ALA A 13 -2.61 -0.12 1.14
C ALA A 13 -2.20 -1.19 2.16
N GLY A 14 -1.02 -1.04 2.76
CA GLY A 14 -0.59 -1.85 3.90
C GLY A 14 -1.42 -1.60 5.15
N GLY A 15 -1.52 -2.61 6.00
CA GLY A 15 -2.11 -2.49 7.32
C GLY A 15 -1.23 -1.66 8.28
N THR A 16 -1.73 -1.46 9.49
CA THR A 16 -1.00 -0.79 10.56
C THR A 16 -1.22 -1.52 11.88
N SER A 17 -0.16 -1.67 12.65
CA SER A 17 -0.22 -2.16 14.01
C SER A 17 0.51 -1.20 14.93
N LYS A 18 -0.08 -0.91 16.10
CA LYS A 18 0.51 -0.10 17.16
C LYS A 18 0.55 -0.91 18.44
N ARG A 19 1.68 -0.88 19.14
CA ARG A 19 1.85 -1.59 20.41
C ARG A 19 2.66 -0.76 21.40
N VAL A 20 2.24 -0.77 22.64
CA VAL A 20 3.03 -0.31 23.77
C VAL A 20 3.77 -1.53 24.33
N ILE A 21 5.07 -1.41 24.57
CA ILE A 21 5.95 -2.51 25.00
C ILE A 21 6.77 -2.03 26.19
N ASP A 22 6.87 -2.85 27.20
CA ASP A 22 7.90 -2.69 28.21
C ASP A 22 9.21 -3.30 27.66
N VAL A 23 10.24 -2.46 27.56
CA VAL A 23 11.54 -2.86 27.04
C VAL A 23 12.64 -2.88 28.09
N THR A 24 12.28 -2.82 29.39
CA THR A 24 13.23 -2.78 30.51
C THR A 24 14.28 -3.89 30.45
N ASN A 25 13.90 -5.09 29.99
CA ASN A 25 14.78 -6.25 29.86
C ASN A 25 15.10 -6.60 28.39
N THR A 26 14.92 -5.67 27.47
CA THR A 26 15.12 -5.91 26.04
C THR A 26 16.34 -5.13 25.55
N SER A 27 17.38 -5.84 25.13
CA SER A 27 18.63 -5.22 24.65
C SER A 27 18.53 -4.76 23.20
N SER A 28 17.72 -5.43 22.36
CA SER A 28 17.55 -5.07 20.95
C SER A 28 16.27 -5.66 20.37
N VAL A 29 15.72 -5.01 19.37
CA VAL A 29 14.58 -5.49 18.59
C VAL A 29 14.89 -5.38 17.10
N SER A 30 14.69 -6.47 16.37
CA SER A 30 14.83 -6.45 14.90
C SER A 30 13.70 -5.65 14.27
N VAL A 31 14.06 -4.76 13.35
CA VAL A 31 13.10 -3.95 12.58
C VAL A 31 13.14 -4.36 11.12
N THR A 32 11.97 -4.67 10.57
CA THR A 32 11.82 -4.92 9.13
C THR A 32 10.87 -3.88 8.55
N VAL A 33 11.29 -3.21 7.48
CA VAL A 33 10.43 -2.29 6.72
C VAL A 33 10.06 -2.95 5.40
N GLY A 34 8.76 -3.14 5.18
CA GLY A 34 8.24 -3.83 4.00
C GLY A 34 8.39 -3.01 2.72
N ASN A 35 8.95 -3.61 1.68
CA ASN A 35 9.04 -3.03 0.36
C ASN A 35 7.64 -2.89 -0.28
N PRO A 36 7.45 -1.91 -1.17
CA PRO A 36 6.21 -1.76 -1.91
C PRO A 36 6.06 -2.81 -3.01
N GLY A 37 4.83 -3.12 -3.36
CA GLY A 37 4.51 -3.88 -4.55
C GLY A 37 4.78 -3.11 -5.84
N GLY A 38 5.30 -3.78 -6.85
CA GLY A 38 5.58 -3.19 -8.15
C GLY A 38 4.32 -2.93 -8.97
N GLY A 39 4.28 -1.83 -9.70
CA GLY A 39 3.32 -1.62 -10.77
C GLY A 39 3.75 -2.36 -12.04
N THR A 40 2.81 -2.72 -12.90
CA THR A 40 3.06 -3.48 -14.14
C THR A 40 2.55 -2.78 -15.38
N ASN A 41 2.97 -3.27 -16.55
CA ASN A 41 2.47 -2.82 -17.84
C ASN A 41 1.11 -3.47 -18.13
N TYR A 42 0.52 -3.06 -19.23
CA TYR A 42 -0.77 -3.35 -19.83
C TYR A 42 -1.43 -4.74 -19.54
N SER A 43 -0.71 -5.81 -19.34
CA SER A 43 -1.29 -7.16 -19.14
C SER A 43 -0.89 -7.83 -17.82
N GLY A 44 -0.16 -7.13 -16.96
CA GLY A 44 0.37 -7.69 -15.73
C GLY A 44 -0.45 -7.34 -14.49
N CYS A 45 -0.45 -8.21 -13.50
CA CYS A 45 -1.00 -7.94 -12.17
C CYS A 45 -0.05 -7.07 -11.35
N GLY A 46 -0.57 -6.18 -10.53
CA GLY A 46 0.22 -5.46 -9.55
C GLY A 46 0.89 -6.42 -8.56
N GLY A 47 2.10 -6.11 -8.13
CA GLY A 47 2.79 -6.87 -7.09
C GLY A 47 2.23 -6.56 -5.70
N ASN A 48 2.32 -7.52 -4.79
CA ASN A 48 1.96 -7.32 -3.38
C ASN A 48 3.07 -6.56 -2.64
N GLY A 49 2.70 -5.73 -1.68
CA GLY A 49 3.63 -5.14 -0.74
C GLY A 49 4.09 -6.17 0.30
N ASN A 50 5.29 -5.95 0.84
CA ASN A 50 5.83 -6.82 1.87
C ASN A 50 5.42 -6.35 3.28
N THR A 51 5.53 -7.25 4.25
CA THR A 51 5.24 -7.01 5.66
C THR A 51 6.32 -6.13 6.30
N SER A 52 5.89 -5.21 7.16
CA SER A 52 6.74 -4.52 8.13
C SER A 52 6.55 -5.15 9.50
N SER A 53 7.61 -5.22 10.31
CA SER A 53 7.52 -5.78 11.67
C SER A 53 8.49 -5.11 12.64
N PHE A 54 8.12 -5.13 13.91
CA PHE A 54 8.96 -4.77 15.04
C PHE A 54 9.13 -6.03 15.93
N GLY A 55 10.19 -6.77 15.68
CA GLY A 55 10.44 -8.07 16.30
C GLY A 55 9.25 -9.02 16.15
N SER A 56 8.96 -9.74 17.21
CA SER A 56 7.75 -10.56 17.37
C SER A 56 6.57 -9.81 18.01
N TYR A 57 6.76 -8.54 18.34
CA TYR A 57 5.76 -7.77 19.10
C TYR A 57 4.56 -7.38 18.26
N CYS A 58 4.80 -6.85 17.06
CA CYS A 58 3.73 -6.50 16.13
C CYS A 58 4.21 -6.49 14.69
N SER A 59 3.29 -6.63 13.77
CA SER A 59 3.54 -6.60 12.33
C SER A 59 2.37 -6.00 11.57
N ALA A 60 2.65 -5.58 10.36
CA ALA A 60 1.62 -5.11 9.43
C ALA A 60 1.93 -5.64 8.02
N SER A 61 1.00 -6.41 7.45
CA SER A 61 1.16 -6.93 6.10
C SER A 61 1.06 -5.82 5.07
N GLY A 62 1.73 -6.00 3.96
CA GLY A 62 1.57 -5.13 2.79
C GLY A 62 0.18 -5.27 2.19
N GLY A 63 -0.24 -4.27 1.42
CA GLY A 63 -1.43 -4.34 0.60
C GLY A 63 -1.23 -5.25 -0.62
N TYR A 64 -2.30 -5.83 -1.13
CA TYR A 64 -2.26 -6.66 -2.32
C TYR A 64 -2.20 -5.80 -3.58
N GLY A 65 -1.51 -6.29 -4.57
CA GLY A 65 -1.54 -5.71 -5.91
C GLY A 65 -2.91 -5.89 -6.56
N ALA A 66 -3.21 -5.04 -7.54
CA ALA A 66 -4.44 -5.16 -8.30
C ALA A 66 -4.49 -6.45 -9.13
N ASN A 67 -5.66 -7.04 -9.25
CA ASN A 67 -5.87 -8.26 -10.02
C ASN A 67 -6.07 -7.93 -11.49
N CYS A 68 -5.22 -8.47 -12.37
CA CYS A 68 -5.24 -8.25 -13.82
C CYS A 68 -6.09 -9.26 -14.60
N ARG A 69 -6.57 -10.31 -13.95
CA ARG A 69 -7.25 -11.41 -14.63
C ARG A 69 -8.77 -11.25 -14.54
N GLN A 70 -9.35 -10.66 -15.59
CA GLN A 70 -10.79 -10.68 -15.92
C GLN A 70 -11.80 -10.21 -14.86
N GLN A 71 -11.38 -9.92 -13.64
CA GLN A 71 -12.29 -9.49 -12.56
C GLN A 71 -12.24 -8.00 -12.27
N HIS A 72 -11.31 -7.28 -12.89
CA HIS A 72 -11.15 -5.82 -12.72
C HIS A 72 -11.22 -5.36 -11.25
N ALA A 73 -10.71 -6.20 -10.35
CA ALA A 73 -10.73 -5.93 -8.91
C ALA A 73 -9.49 -5.17 -8.47
N GLY A 74 -9.66 -4.13 -7.70
CA GLY A 74 -8.58 -3.47 -6.99
C GLY A 74 -7.94 -4.38 -5.95
N GLY A 75 -6.72 -4.07 -5.54
CA GLY A 75 -6.02 -4.80 -4.49
C GLY A 75 -6.67 -4.60 -3.12
N ILE A 76 -6.78 -5.65 -2.33
CA ILE A 76 -7.25 -5.58 -0.95
C ILE A 76 -6.18 -4.97 -0.04
N GLY A 77 -6.61 -4.28 1.03
CA GLY A 77 -5.70 -3.76 2.04
C GLY A 77 -5.05 -4.87 2.87
N GLY A 78 -3.84 -4.61 3.34
CA GLY A 78 -3.17 -5.45 4.34
C GLY A 78 -3.76 -5.25 5.73
N ASN A 79 -3.37 -6.09 6.69
CA ASN A 79 -3.83 -6.02 8.07
C ASN A 79 -2.68 -5.80 9.06
N GLY A 80 -2.99 -5.18 10.19
CA GLY A 80 -2.13 -5.15 11.37
C GLY A 80 -2.31 -6.40 12.23
N SER A 81 -1.27 -6.79 12.95
CA SER A 81 -1.28 -7.96 13.83
C SER A 81 -0.37 -7.77 15.04
N GLY A 82 -0.73 -8.36 16.17
CA GLY A 82 0.06 -8.37 17.41
C GLY A 82 0.02 -7.08 18.22
N GLY A 83 -0.55 -6.01 17.72
CA GLY A 83 -0.64 -4.72 18.40
C GLY A 83 -1.83 -4.59 19.35
N ASN A 84 -1.78 -3.57 20.19
CA ASN A 84 -2.94 -3.12 20.98
C ASN A 84 -4.00 -2.47 20.07
N LEU A 85 -3.56 -1.89 18.95
CA LEU A 85 -4.42 -1.40 17.88
C LEU A 85 -3.93 -2.01 16.56
N ASN A 86 -4.83 -2.67 15.84
CA ASN A 86 -4.58 -3.21 14.51
C ASN A 86 -5.60 -2.63 13.54
N VAL A 87 -5.12 -2.07 12.42
CA VAL A 87 -5.95 -1.38 11.42
C VAL A 87 -5.68 -1.98 10.05
N TYR A 88 -6.75 -2.23 9.31
CA TYR A 88 -6.66 -2.63 7.91
C TYR A 88 -6.29 -1.41 7.03
N GLY A 89 -5.47 -1.64 6.04
CA GLY A 89 -5.29 -0.70 4.95
C GLY A 89 -6.55 -0.64 4.06
N GLY A 90 -6.76 0.48 3.39
CA GLY A 90 -7.83 0.61 2.41
C GLY A 90 -7.59 -0.26 1.18
N GLY A 91 -8.66 -0.78 0.57
CA GLY A 91 -8.59 -1.40 -0.75
C GLY A 91 -8.40 -0.38 -1.86
N GLY A 92 -7.80 -0.79 -2.97
CA GLY A 92 -7.76 -0.02 -4.20
C GLY A 92 -9.07 -0.18 -4.99
N ASN A 93 -9.37 0.80 -5.84
CA ASN A 93 -10.54 0.70 -6.71
C ASN A 93 -10.28 -0.24 -7.88
N GLY A 94 -11.22 -1.15 -8.11
CA GLY A 94 -11.35 -1.93 -9.35
C GLY A 94 -12.18 -1.18 -10.39
N HIS A 95 -12.19 -1.70 -11.61
CA HIS A 95 -12.97 -1.11 -12.70
C HIS A 95 -13.80 -2.15 -13.44
N GLY A 96 -15.08 -1.84 -13.70
CA GLY A 96 -16.06 -2.79 -14.29
C GLY A 96 -16.11 -2.82 -15.81
N SER A 97 -15.37 -2.00 -16.58
CA SER A 97 -15.33 -2.06 -18.04
C SER A 97 -14.16 -1.33 -18.66
N TYR A 98 -13.72 -1.76 -19.85
CA TYR A 98 -12.57 -1.30 -20.63
C TYR A 98 -12.55 0.18 -21.01
N HIS A 99 -13.65 0.89 -20.88
CA HIS A 99 -13.80 2.23 -21.45
C HIS A 99 -14.26 3.33 -20.50
N SER A 100 -14.42 3.08 -19.22
CA SER A 100 -14.89 4.15 -18.38
C SER A 100 -13.75 4.91 -17.71
N TYR A 101 -13.94 6.22 -17.67
CA TYR A 101 -13.01 7.22 -17.18
C TYR A 101 -13.09 7.35 -15.65
N GLY A 102 -12.97 6.23 -14.91
CA GLY A 102 -13.04 6.22 -13.46
C GLY A 102 -11.77 6.76 -12.79
N ASN A 103 -11.91 7.27 -11.59
CA ASN A 103 -10.77 7.61 -10.73
C ASN A 103 -10.11 6.32 -10.23
N HIS A 104 -8.88 6.07 -10.64
CA HIS A 104 -8.09 4.90 -10.26
C HIS A 104 -7.35 5.16 -8.94
N THR A 105 -8.11 5.27 -7.87
CA THR A 105 -7.57 5.61 -6.55
C THR A 105 -7.07 4.38 -5.82
N ALA A 106 -5.84 4.44 -5.36
CA ALA A 106 -5.25 3.40 -4.53
C ALA A 106 -5.77 3.44 -3.09
N GLY A 107 -5.59 2.33 -2.39
CA GLY A 107 -5.92 2.23 -0.98
C GLY A 107 -5.15 3.23 -0.14
N ALA A 108 -5.82 3.84 0.83
CA ALA A 108 -5.21 4.69 1.83
C ALA A 108 -4.67 3.85 3.01
N SER A 109 -3.49 4.20 3.51
CA SER A 109 -2.93 3.65 4.75
C SER A 109 -3.38 4.48 5.96
N TYR A 110 -2.98 4.05 7.15
CA TYR A 110 -3.15 4.84 8.38
C TYR A 110 -2.50 6.23 8.29
N PHE A 111 -1.42 6.36 7.53
CA PHE A 111 -0.68 7.62 7.36
C PHE A 111 -1.27 8.54 6.27
N GLY A 112 -2.30 8.10 5.58
CA GLY A 112 -2.95 8.82 4.50
C GLY A 112 -3.05 8.02 3.20
N GLY A 113 -3.53 8.68 2.16
CA GLY A 113 -3.78 8.08 0.85
C GLY A 113 -2.84 8.60 -0.24
N THR A 114 -3.18 8.21 -1.44
CA THR A 114 -2.62 8.75 -2.68
C THR A 114 -3.57 9.82 -3.23
N GLN A 115 -3.03 10.75 -4.00
CA GLN A 115 -3.89 11.65 -4.79
C GLN A 115 -4.58 10.85 -5.90
N PRO A 116 -5.88 11.06 -6.15
CA PRO A 116 -6.56 10.45 -7.27
C PRO A 116 -5.87 10.83 -8.60
N SER A 117 -5.73 9.86 -9.51
CA SER A 117 -5.29 10.17 -10.86
C SER A 117 -6.41 10.92 -11.59
N SER A 118 -6.16 12.13 -12.07
CA SER A 118 -7.15 12.87 -12.86
C SER A 118 -7.29 12.28 -14.27
N ASN A 119 -8.50 12.32 -14.82
CA ASN A 119 -8.86 11.75 -16.14
C ASN A 119 -8.02 12.19 -17.34
N ASN A 120 -7.22 13.23 -17.21
CA ASN A 120 -6.47 13.83 -18.32
C ASN A 120 -4.99 13.50 -18.33
N GLN A 121 -4.52 12.65 -17.42
CA GLN A 121 -3.07 12.48 -17.23
C GLN A 121 -2.57 11.13 -17.78
N ARG A 122 -2.47 11.03 -19.09
CA ARG A 122 -1.94 9.84 -19.79
C ARG A 122 -0.50 9.47 -19.40
N ASN A 123 0.27 10.36 -18.77
CA ASN A 123 1.71 10.18 -18.53
C ASN A 123 2.17 10.39 -17.08
N TYR A 124 1.28 10.53 -16.09
CA TYR A 124 1.67 11.04 -14.77
C TYR A 124 1.60 10.05 -13.61
N ALA A 125 1.19 8.81 -13.84
CA ALA A 125 1.13 7.81 -12.76
C ALA A 125 2.48 7.62 -12.03
N HIS A 126 3.58 7.83 -12.73
CA HIS A 126 4.92 7.76 -12.15
C HIS A 126 5.31 8.98 -11.32
N ARG A 127 4.72 10.15 -11.56
CA ARG A 127 5.13 11.40 -10.92
C ARG A 127 4.37 11.71 -9.64
N HIS A 128 3.14 11.23 -9.50
CA HIS A 128 2.30 11.57 -8.33
C HIS A 128 2.55 10.70 -7.10
N GLN A 129 3.38 9.68 -7.19
CA GLN A 129 3.71 8.83 -6.05
C GLN A 129 4.67 9.46 -5.04
N SER A 130 5.40 10.51 -5.42
CA SER A 130 6.27 11.22 -4.50
C SER A 130 5.53 11.84 -3.30
N HIS A 131 4.23 12.03 -3.42
CA HIS A 131 3.36 12.62 -2.39
C HIS A 131 2.40 11.61 -1.72
N ALA A 132 2.52 10.32 -2.03
CA ALA A 132 1.71 9.30 -1.36
C ALA A 132 2.24 9.02 0.05
N ALA A 133 1.33 8.78 0.98
CA ALA A 133 1.67 8.42 2.36
C ALA A 133 2.37 7.06 2.45
N TRP A 134 3.13 6.85 3.52
CA TRP A 134 3.76 5.56 3.82
C TRP A 134 2.74 4.42 3.79
N GLY A 135 3.07 3.32 3.14
CA GLY A 135 2.20 2.15 3.03
C GLY A 135 1.00 2.31 2.09
N ALA A 136 0.79 3.45 1.43
CA ALA A 136 -0.29 3.63 0.47
C ALA A 136 -0.12 2.73 -0.76
N GLY A 137 -1.25 2.30 -1.36
CA GLY A 137 -1.24 1.52 -2.59
C GLY A 137 -0.78 2.31 -3.81
N GLY A 138 -0.53 1.64 -4.91
CA GLY A 138 -0.21 2.24 -6.20
C GLY A 138 -1.46 2.55 -7.02
N ASN A 139 -1.52 3.75 -7.61
CA ASN A 139 -2.62 4.13 -8.48
C ASN A 139 -2.60 3.35 -9.79
N GLY A 140 -3.79 2.96 -10.27
CA GLY A 140 -3.97 2.47 -11.63
C GLY A 140 -3.74 3.57 -12.66
N THR A 141 -3.55 3.18 -13.91
CA THR A 141 -3.36 4.12 -15.02
C THR A 141 -4.31 3.80 -16.17
N ARG A 142 -4.56 4.79 -17.00
CA ARG A 142 -5.32 4.61 -18.25
C ARG A 142 -4.44 3.92 -19.30
N GLU A 143 -5.10 3.28 -20.27
CA GLU A 143 -4.56 2.52 -21.42
C GLU A 143 -3.11 2.84 -21.85
N GLY A 144 -2.28 1.82 -21.94
CA GLY A 144 -0.94 1.89 -22.52
C GLY A 144 0.17 2.35 -21.56
N ASN A 145 -0.13 2.72 -20.34
CA ASN A 145 0.86 3.16 -19.36
C ASN A 145 1.12 2.10 -18.26
N ARG A 146 2.26 2.22 -17.63
CA ARG A 146 2.63 1.35 -16.51
C ARG A 146 1.90 1.79 -15.25
N GLY A 147 1.23 0.85 -14.57
CA GLY A 147 0.67 1.06 -13.25
C GLY A 147 1.73 1.50 -12.25
N ALA A 148 1.31 2.29 -11.29
CA ALA A 148 2.20 2.80 -10.27
C ALA A 148 2.55 1.72 -9.23
N ARG A 149 3.77 1.78 -8.66
CA ARG A 149 4.14 0.95 -7.50
C ARG A 149 3.48 1.52 -6.24
N GLY A 150 3.25 0.68 -5.22
CA GLY A 150 2.86 1.15 -3.90
C GLY A 150 3.98 1.95 -3.21
N ARG A 151 3.71 2.41 -1.98
CA ARG A 151 4.73 3.06 -1.13
C ARG A 151 5.30 2.08 -0.13
N GLU A 152 6.52 2.35 0.29
CA GLU A 152 7.22 1.59 1.33
C GLU A 152 6.42 1.62 2.64
N GLY A 153 6.62 0.62 3.48
CA GLY A 153 6.20 0.66 4.86
C GLY A 153 7.01 1.66 5.69
N VAL A 154 6.63 1.80 6.94
CA VAL A 154 7.39 2.57 7.92
C VAL A 154 7.24 1.89 9.28
N VAL A 155 8.27 1.98 10.10
CA VAL A 155 8.24 1.65 11.52
C VAL A 155 8.64 2.90 12.28
N VAL A 156 7.79 3.35 13.19
CA VAL A 156 8.04 4.52 14.05
C VAL A 156 8.10 4.02 15.49
N VAL A 157 9.17 4.34 16.17
CA VAL A 157 9.40 3.98 17.57
C VAL A 157 9.46 5.27 18.39
N TYR A 158 8.68 5.31 19.45
CA TYR A 158 8.77 6.36 20.48
C TYR A 158 9.28 5.72 21.75
N GLU A 159 10.39 6.19 22.26
CA GLU A 159 10.99 5.73 23.50
C GLU A 159 10.69 6.75 24.62
N TYR A 160 10.18 6.23 25.73
CA TYR A 160 9.93 7.02 26.92
C TYR A 160 10.88 6.55 28.02
N TYR A 161 11.75 7.42 28.45
CA TYR A 161 12.63 7.18 29.58
C TYR A 161 11.93 7.70 30.84
N GLY A 162 11.66 6.81 31.80
CA GLY A 162 11.18 7.21 33.11
C GLY A 162 12.26 8.02 33.82
N SER A 163 11.86 9.07 34.50
CA SER A 163 12.69 9.84 35.44
C SER A 163 12.71 9.15 36.79
#